data_f1aab872a4e45e19fe361c51a03a96d2
#
_entry.id   f1aab872a4e45e19fe361c51a03a96d2
#
_cell.length_a   1.000
_cell.length_b   1.000
_cell.length_c   1.000
_cell.angle_alpha   90.00
_cell.angle_beta   90.00
_cell.angle_gamma   90.00
#
_symmetry.space_group_name_H-M   'P 1'
#
loop_
_entity.id
_entity.type
_entity.pdbx_description
1 polymer ?
#
loop_
_entity_poly.entity_id
_entity_poly.type
_entity_poly.pdbx_seq_one_letter_code
_entity_poly.pdbx_strand_id
1 'polypeptide(L)'
;MKIAISAEGPTLEDDVDPRFGRAAGFIIYDTETKAVEYIENGAGQTAAQGAGLIAVETVSNAGATVALSGYIGPKAFDALQAIGLGTVLDVDHRTVGEVVRAFEAGELTVILPSNKEA
;
A
#
# COMPACT_ATOMS: atom_id res chain seq x y z
N MET A 1 10.07 7.66 6.66
CA MET A 1 9.41 6.35 6.51
C MET A 1 8.93 6.18 5.07
N LYS A 2 8.78 4.96 4.63
CA LYS A 2 8.23 4.66 3.32
C LYS A 2 6.81 4.14 3.46
N ILE A 3 5.93 4.62 2.59
CA ILE A 3 4.55 4.13 2.52
C ILE A 3 4.32 3.54 1.12
N ALA A 4 3.50 2.50 1.05
CA ALA A 4 3.17 1.83 -0.21
C ALA A 4 1.70 2.04 -0.52
N ILE A 5 1.41 2.53 -1.72
CA ILE A 5 0.05 2.84 -2.14
C ILE A 5 -0.24 2.03 -3.40
N SER A 6 -1.31 1.23 -3.38
CA SER A 6 -1.72 0.50 -4.57
C SER A 6 -2.14 1.50 -5.64
N ALA A 7 -1.59 1.36 -6.85
CA ALA A 7 -1.71 2.38 -7.89
C ALA A 7 -2.04 1.76 -9.24
N GLU A 8 -2.80 2.50 -10.05
CA GLU A 8 -3.15 2.08 -11.40
C GLU A 8 -2.08 2.48 -12.41
N GLY A 9 -1.11 3.29 -12.00
CA GLY A 9 0.00 3.70 -12.84
C GLY A 9 1.15 4.26 -12.01
N PRO A 10 2.23 4.67 -12.69
CA PRO A 10 3.52 4.93 -12.02
C PRO A 10 3.69 6.32 -11.42
N THR A 11 2.69 7.20 -11.50
CA THR A 11 2.87 8.59 -11.05
C THR A 11 1.90 8.97 -9.95
N LEU A 12 2.22 10.06 -9.26
CA LEU A 12 1.34 10.61 -8.22
C LEU A 12 0.00 11.09 -8.78
N GLU A 13 -0.08 11.31 -10.09
CA GLU A 13 -1.32 11.74 -10.74
C GLU A 13 -2.21 10.56 -11.11
N ASP A 14 -1.69 9.35 -11.04
CA ASP A 14 -2.50 8.17 -11.31
C ASP A 14 -3.42 7.86 -10.13
N ASP A 15 -4.50 7.16 -10.41
CA ASP A 15 -5.47 6.81 -9.39
C ASP A 15 -4.98 5.70 -8.49
N VAL A 16 -5.43 5.71 -7.25
CA VAL A 16 -5.25 4.57 -6.34
C VAL A 16 -5.99 3.37 -6.93
N ASP A 17 -5.29 2.24 -7.03
CA ASP A 17 -5.97 1.00 -7.43
C ASP A 17 -6.76 0.51 -6.22
N PRO A 18 -8.07 0.24 -6.38
CA PRO A 18 -8.89 -0.16 -5.24
C PRO A 18 -8.53 -1.53 -4.66
N ARG A 19 -7.75 -2.34 -5.39
CA ARG A 19 -7.44 -3.71 -4.99
C ARG A 19 -5.96 -3.83 -4.65
N PHE A 20 -5.65 -4.14 -3.40
CA PHE A 20 -4.25 -4.27 -2.99
C PHE A 20 -3.52 -5.41 -3.71
N GLY A 21 -4.09 -6.61 -3.67
CA GLY A 21 -3.43 -7.79 -4.22
C GLY A 21 -3.38 -7.83 -5.75
N ARG A 22 -4.35 -7.21 -6.39
CA ARG A 22 -4.49 -7.23 -7.85
C ARG A 22 -4.15 -5.91 -8.51
N ALA A 23 -3.53 -5.00 -7.78
CA ALA A 23 -3.17 -3.69 -8.30
C ALA A 23 -2.21 -3.80 -9.48
N ALA A 24 -2.24 -2.80 -10.36
CA ALA A 24 -1.27 -2.71 -11.46
C ALA A 24 0.14 -2.57 -10.89
N GLY A 25 0.30 -1.84 -9.82
CA GLY A 25 1.58 -1.68 -9.15
C GLY A 25 1.43 -0.96 -7.83
N PHE A 26 2.58 -0.64 -7.25
CA PHE A 26 2.63 0.08 -5.98
C PHE A 26 3.55 1.27 -6.11
N ILE A 27 3.11 2.42 -5.63
CA ILE A 27 3.97 3.58 -5.48
C ILE A 27 4.53 3.54 -4.06
N ILE A 28 5.85 3.56 -3.98
CA ILE A 28 6.57 3.63 -2.71
C ILE A 28 7.02 5.07 -2.55
N TYR A 29 6.51 5.72 -1.54
CA TYR A 29 6.79 7.13 -1.28
C TYR A 29 7.54 7.27 0.03
N ASP A 30 8.68 7.99 -0.01
CA ASP A 30 9.46 8.24 1.20
C ASP A 30 9.06 9.61 1.75
N THR A 31 8.49 9.63 2.95
CA THR A 31 8.00 10.88 3.55
C THR A 31 9.14 11.82 3.94
N GLU A 32 10.36 11.33 4.08
CA GLU A 32 11.51 12.15 4.46
C GLU A 32 12.18 12.78 3.23
N THR A 33 12.47 11.96 2.22
CA THR A 33 13.19 12.44 1.03
C THR A 33 12.26 12.89 -0.08
N LYS A 34 10.97 12.54 0.02
CA LYS A 34 9.95 12.78 -1.01
C LYS A 34 10.19 11.99 -2.29
N ALA A 35 11.07 10.99 -2.24
CA ALA A 35 11.34 10.12 -3.38
C ALA A 35 10.13 9.26 -3.71
N VAL A 36 9.89 9.05 -4.99
CA VAL A 36 8.78 8.26 -5.52
C VAL A 36 9.35 7.13 -6.36
N GLU A 37 8.95 5.91 -6.06
CA GLU A 37 9.36 4.73 -6.81
C GLU A 37 8.10 3.95 -7.18
N TYR A 38 8.08 3.33 -8.37
CA TYR A 38 6.97 2.49 -8.80
C TYR A 38 7.44 1.06 -8.97
N ILE A 39 6.69 0.11 -8.43
CA ILE A 39 7.00 -1.31 -8.56
C ILE A 39 5.80 -1.98 -9.22
N GLU A 40 6.01 -2.59 -10.38
CA GLU A 40 4.95 -3.31 -11.07
C GLU A 40 4.55 -4.56 -10.30
N ASN A 41 3.26 -4.88 -10.34
CA ASN A 41 2.71 -6.05 -9.64
C ASN A 41 2.21 -7.11 -10.61
N GLY A 42 2.95 -7.33 -11.70
CA GLY A 42 2.52 -8.28 -12.74
C GLY A 42 2.22 -9.68 -12.22
N ALA A 43 3.08 -10.19 -11.32
CA ALA A 43 2.88 -11.51 -10.73
C ALA A 43 1.58 -11.59 -9.92
N GLY A 44 1.28 -10.55 -9.15
CA GLY A 44 0.05 -10.50 -8.36
C GLY A 44 -1.19 -10.37 -9.23
N GLN A 45 -1.12 -9.55 -10.30
CA GLN A 45 -2.25 -9.36 -11.19
C GLN A 45 -2.69 -10.66 -11.87
N THR A 46 -1.74 -11.51 -12.22
CA THR A 46 -2.01 -12.72 -13.00
C THR A 46 -2.05 -13.98 -12.14
N ALA A 47 -1.81 -13.89 -10.85
CA ALA A 47 -1.78 -15.05 -9.97
C ALA A 47 -3.16 -15.72 -9.92
N ALA A 48 -3.16 -17.05 -10.01
CA ALA A 48 -4.41 -17.81 -9.87
C ALA A 48 -4.93 -17.68 -8.43
N GLN A 49 -4.02 -17.65 -7.47
CA GLN A 49 -4.34 -17.44 -6.06
C GLN A 49 -3.12 -16.87 -5.37
N GLY A 50 -3.29 -16.38 -4.16
CA GLY A 50 -2.18 -15.85 -3.38
C GLY A 50 -1.73 -14.45 -3.76
N ALA A 51 -2.52 -13.73 -4.57
CA ALA A 51 -2.16 -12.38 -5.01
C ALA A 51 -1.90 -11.43 -3.84
N GLY A 52 -2.72 -11.52 -2.79
CA GLY A 52 -2.54 -10.65 -1.62
C GLY A 52 -1.22 -10.87 -0.93
N LEU A 53 -0.79 -12.13 -0.80
CA LEU A 53 0.49 -12.44 -0.15
C LEU A 53 1.67 -12.02 -1.01
N ILE A 54 1.56 -12.10 -2.33
CA ILE A 54 2.57 -11.59 -3.24
C ILE A 54 2.73 -10.08 -3.04
N ALA A 55 1.61 -9.36 -2.93
CA ALA A 55 1.63 -7.91 -2.70
C ALA A 55 2.29 -7.56 -1.36
N VAL A 56 1.97 -8.33 -0.31
CA VAL A 56 2.60 -8.14 1.01
C VAL A 56 4.12 -8.26 0.90
N GLU A 57 4.59 -9.30 0.22
CA GLU A 57 6.02 -9.50 0.03
C GLU A 57 6.65 -8.34 -0.75
N THR A 58 5.99 -7.90 -1.81
CA THR A 58 6.47 -6.80 -2.65
C THR A 58 6.66 -5.52 -1.83
N VAL A 59 5.64 -5.10 -1.09
CA VAL A 59 5.71 -3.85 -0.34
C VAL A 59 6.65 -3.95 0.85
N SER A 60 6.71 -5.12 1.48
CA SER A 60 7.62 -5.37 2.60
C SER A 60 9.07 -5.29 2.12
N ASN A 61 9.39 -5.94 1.00
CA ASN A 61 10.74 -5.91 0.44
C ASN A 61 11.16 -4.51 0.01
N ALA A 62 10.21 -3.66 -0.33
CA ALA A 62 10.49 -2.26 -0.69
C ALA A 62 10.76 -1.38 0.53
N GLY A 63 10.59 -1.91 1.73
CA GLY A 63 10.85 -1.16 2.96
C GLY A 63 9.66 -0.34 3.45
N ALA A 64 8.46 -0.60 2.95
CA ALA A 64 7.28 0.14 3.40
C ALA A 64 6.92 -0.24 4.84
N THR A 65 6.44 0.72 5.59
CA THR A 65 5.96 0.51 6.96
C THR A 65 4.45 0.70 7.07
N VAL A 66 3.82 1.24 6.03
CA VAL A 66 2.36 1.40 5.95
C VAL A 66 1.93 1.04 4.53
N ALA A 67 0.87 0.27 4.41
CA ALA A 67 0.25 -0.06 3.12
C ALA A 67 -1.11 0.63 3.04
N LEU A 68 -1.35 1.34 1.94
CA LEU A 68 -2.58 2.10 1.72
C LEU A 68 -3.27 1.61 0.45
N SER A 69 -4.58 1.35 0.55
CA SER A 69 -5.34 0.82 -0.58
C SER A 69 -6.83 1.06 -0.36
N GLY A 70 -7.63 0.79 -1.38
CA GLY A 70 -9.08 0.77 -1.21
C GLY A 70 -9.52 -0.44 -0.41
N TYR A 71 -9.06 -1.62 -0.82
CA TYR A 71 -9.43 -2.87 -0.16
C TYR A 71 -8.21 -3.77 -0.04
N ILE A 72 -8.03 -4.34 1.14
CA ILE A 72 -7.00 -5.34 1.41
C ILE A 72 -7.71 -6.60 1.91
N GLY A 73 -7.55 -7.71 1.19
CA GLY A 73 -8.20 -8.95 1.56
C GLY A 73 -7.73 -9.47 2.92
N PRO A 74 -8.51 -10.35 3.57
CA PRO A 74 -8.22 -10.77 4.95
C PRO A 74 -6.87 -11.44 5.13
N LYS A 75 -6.44 -12.28 4.19
CA LYS A 75 -5.14 -12.95 4.31
C LYS A 75 -3.99 -11.96 4.21
N ALA A 76 -4.08 -11.01 3.28
CA ALA A 76 -3.06 -9.97 3.14
C ALA A 76 -3.06 -9.05 4.35
N PHE A 77 -4.24 -8.68 4.83
CA PHE A 77 -4.37 -7.82 6.00
C PHE A 77 -3.71 -8.47 7.21
N ASP A 78 -4.01 -9.74 7.47
CA ASP A 78 -3.42 -10.47 8.59
C ASP A 78 -1.90 -10.57 8.45
N ALA A 79 -1.41 -10.82 7.24
CA ALA A 79 0.03 -10.92 7.00
C ALA A 79 0.73 -9.57 7.23
N LEU A 80 0.13 -8.48 6.77
CA LEU A 80 0.69 -7.13 7.02
C LEU A 80 0.78 -6.85 8.51
N GLN A 81 -0.28 -7.18 9.25
CA GLN A 81 -0.27 -6.99 10.70
C GLN A 81 0.81 -7.85 11.37
N ALA A 82 0.94 -9.10 10.94
CA ALA A 82 1.90 -10.03 11.54
C ALA A 82 3.35 -9.57 11.37
N ILE A 83 3.67 -8.92 10.25
CA ILE A 83 5.03 -8.44 10.00
C ILE A 83 5.25 -6.98 10.41
N GLY A 84 4.25 -6.37 11.01
CA GLY A 84 4.42 -5.06 11.64
C GLY A 84 4.12 -3.86 10.78
N LEU A 85 3.41 -4.02 9.65
CA LEU A 85 3.02 -2.88 8.84
C LEU A 85 1.67 -2.32 9.31
N GLY A 86 1.57 -0.99 9.31
CA GLY A 86 0.28 -0.33 9.46
C GLY A 86 -0.50 -0.41 8.15
N THR A 87 -1.82 -0.25 8.23
CA THR A 87 -2.68 -0.29 7.05
C THR A 87 -3.65 0.88 7.05
N VAL A 88 -3.93 1.40 5.85
CA VAL A 88 -4.95 2.43 5.63
C VAL A 88 -5.87 1.93 4.54
N LEU A 89 -7.16 1.92 4.81
CA LEU A 89 -8.18 1.41 3.89
C LEU A 89 -9.02 2.56 3.33
N ASP A 90 -9.81 2.26 2.30
CA ASP A 90 -10.82 3.16 1.75
C ASP A 90 -10.25 4.46 1.19
N VAL A 91 -9.06 4.40 0.60
CA VAL A 91 -8.44 5.57 -0.02
C VAL A 91 -8.57 5.56 -1.56
N ASP A 92 -9.39 4.66 -2.09
CA ASP A 92 -9.69 4.63 -3.52
C ASP A 92 -10.56 5.85 -3.90
N HIS A 93 -10.76 6.05 -5.21
CA HIS A 93 -11.45 7.22 -5.77
C HIS A 93 -10.67 8.52 -5.55
N ARG A 94 -9.34 8.41 -5.37
CA ARG A 94 -8.43 9.55 -5.23
C ARG A 94 -7.18 9.26 -6.05
N THR A 95 -6.43 10.30 -6.36
CA THR A 95 -5.10 10.09 -6.93
C THR A 95 -4.13 9.69 -5.83
N VAL A 96 -3.04 9.04 -6.22
CA VAL A 96 -1.98 8.67 -5.28
C VAL A 96 -1.45 9.92 -4.57
N GLY A 97 -1.26 11.02 -5.31
CA GLY A 97 -0.79 12.28 -4.73
C GLY A 97 -1.73 12.84 -3.67
N GLU A 98 -3.05 12.72 -3.89
CA GLU A 98 -4.02 13.15 -2.88
C GLU A 98 -3.89 12.32 -1.61
N VAL A 99 -3.66 11.02 -1.75
CA VAL A 99 -3.49 10.13 -0.59
C VAL A 99 -2.20 10.46 0.15
N VAL A 100 -1.11 10.73 -0.59
CA VAL A 100 0.17 11.14 0.02
C VAL A 100 -0.03 12.40 0.85
N ARG A 101 -0.71 13.41 0.29
CA ARG A 101 -0.93 14.67 1.00
C ARG A 101 -1.79 14.47 2.25
N ALA A 102 -2.84 13.66 2.13
CA ALA A 102 -3.71 13.38 3.28
C ALA A 102 -2.95 12.62 4.37
N PHE A 103 -2.10 11.69 3.98
CA PHE A 103 -1.28 10.94 4.93
C PHE A 103 -0.33 11.88 5.67
N GLU A 104 0.36 12.74 4.94
CA GLU A 104 1.31 13.69 5.55
C GLU A 104 0.62 14.72 6.43
N ALA A 105 -0.63 15.05 6.12
CA ALA A 105 -1.42 15.99 6.93
C ALA A 105 -2.03 15.32 8.17
N GLY A 106 -1.86 14.02 8.35
CA GLY A 106 -2.41 13.30 9.49
C GLY A 106 -3.93 13.09 9.40
N GLU A 107 -4.48 13.11 8.19
CA GLU A 107 -5.92 13.03 7.98
C GLU A 107 -6.43 11.60 7.80
N LEU A 108 -5.53 10.62 7.71
CA LEU A 108 -5.92 9.24 7.46
C LEU A 108 -5.79 8.41 8.72
N THR A 109 -6.72 7.47 8.91
CA THR A 109 -6.68 6.56 10.04
C THR A 109 -5.79 5.37 9.71
N VAL A 110 -4.69 5.23 10.45
CA VAL A 110 -3.77 4.10 10.29
C VAL A 110 -4.18 3.01 11.29
N ILE A 111 -4.44 1.82 10.77
CA ILE A 111 -4.69 0.66 11.63
C ILE A 111 -3.32 0.09 11.98
N LEU A 112 -2.98 0.16 13.27
CA LEU A 112 -1.67 -0.30 13.73
C LEU A 112 -1.62 -1.83 13.77
N PRO A 113 -0.42 -2.41 13.60
CA PRO A 113 -0.27 -3.86 13.69
C PRO A 113 -0.72 -4.38 15.05
N SER A 114 -1.36 -5.54 15.05
CA SER A 114 -1.90 -6.12 16.28
C SER A 114 -0.80 -6.53 17.27
N ASN A 115 0.43 -6.73 16.80
CA ASN A 115 1.57 -7.09 17.64
C ASN A 115 2.33 -5.87 18.18
N LYS A 116 1.84 -4.66 17.91
CA LYS A 116 2.44 -3.44 18.44
C LYS A 116 1.80 -3.11 19.76
N GLU A 117 2.64 -2.99 20.77
CA GLU A 117 2.17 -2.53 22.07
C GLU A 117 2.13 -1.01 22.09
N ALA A 118 1.13 -0.51 22.78
CA ALA A 118 0.98 0.92 22.92
C ALA A 118 2.08 1.50 23.83
#